data_2cc3adc5071d78b1247b85fd814bfac2
#
_entry.id   2cc3adc5071d78b1247b85fd814bfac2
#
_cell.length_a   1.000
_cell.length_b   1.000
_cell.length_c   1.000
_cell.angle_alpha   90.00
_cell.angle_beta   90.00
_cell.angle_gamma   90.00
#
_symmetry.space_group_name_H-M   'P 1'
#
loop_
_entity.id
_entity.type
_entity.pdbx_description
1 polymer ?
#
loop_
_entity_poly.entity_id
_entity_poly.type
_entity_poly.pdbx_seq_one_letter_code
_entity_poly.pdbx_strand_id
1 'polypeptide(L)'
;MKKQTFLRAFFYIASLLILAMGIMLNTKSGLGVSAIISVAYSISIISKTNFGNVTFLLYAVFVVAEIILHIIRNRRYSRTANAAVAPAAHRDLKLVIIMDLLQLPLSLVFTRFMNLFSALLPDPSGHIAAQFLFLAAGIILTGIGAAMSLDMRIVPDPGDRK
;
A
#
# COMPACT_ATOMS: atom_id res chain seq x y z
N MET A 1 16.83 17.88 -13.39
CA MET A 1 16.21 17.41 -12.15
C MET A 1 14.68 17.29 -12.23
N LYS A 2 13.91 18.28 -12.66
CA LYS A 2 12.43 18.24 -12.71
C LYS A 2 11.82 17.11 -13.59
N LYS A 3 12.42 16.78 -14.74
CA LYS A 3 11.92 15.73 -15.65
C LYS A 3 12.05 14.32 -15.04
N GLN A 4 13.13 14.02 -14.34
CA GLN A 4 13.34 12.71 -13.71
C GLN A 4 12.38 12.47 -12.52
N THR A 5 12.11 13.50 -11.73
CA THR A 5 11.15 13.41 -10.62
C THR A 5 9.73 13.20 -11.14
N PHE A 6 9.34 13.89 -12.22
CA PHE A 6 8.03 13.71 -12.85
C PHE A 6 7.87 12.31 -13.44
N LEU A 7 8.90 11.78 -14.12
CA LEU A 7 8.89 10.44 -14.68
C LEU A 7 8.75 9.38 -13.58
N ARG A 8 9.49 9.52 -12.49
CA ARG A 8 9.40 8.63 -11.33
C ARG A 8 8.01 8.64 -10.69
N ALA A 9 7.43 9.82 -10.51
CA ALA A 9 6.06 9.94 -9.98
C ALA A 9 5.02 9.29 -10.92
N PHE A 10 5.18 9.46 -12.23
CA PHE A 10 4.30 8.85 -13.22
C PHE A 10 4.39 7.31 -13.17
N PHE A 11 5.60 6.75 -13.18
CA PHE A 11 5.78 5.31 -13.08
C PHE A 11 5.31 4.75 -11.74
N TYR A 12 5.45 5.51 -10.66
CA TYR A 12 4.92 5.12 -9.36
C TYR A 12 3.39 5.04 -9.37
N ILE A 13 2.70 6.03 -9.93
CA ILE A 13 1.23 5.99 -10.08
C ILE A 13 0.82 4.82 -10.98
N ALA A 14 1.54 4.59 -12.09
CA ALA A 14 1.29 3.44 -12.96
C ALA A 14 1.47 2.10 -12.22
N SER A 15 2.48 1.97 -11.38
CA SER A 15 2.68 0.77 -10.56
C SER A 15 1.56 0.54 -9.57
N LEU A 16 1.02 1.60 -8.97
CA LEU A 16 -0.15 1.51 -8.07
C LEU A 16 -1.42 1.08 -8.81
N LEU A 17 -1.60 1.55 -10.05
CA LEU A 17 -2.73 1.11 -10.90
C LEU A 17 -2.64 -0.39 -11.21
N ILE A 18 -1.46 -0.86 -11.63
CA ILE A 18 -1.21 -2.27 -11.92
C ILE A 18 -1.43 -3.12 -10.66
N LEU A 19 -0.94 -2.65 -9.51
CA LEU A 19 -1.11 -3.32 -8.24
C LEU A 19 -2.59 -3.40 -7.83
N ALA A 20 -3.33 -2.30 -7.96
CA ALA A 20 -4.76 -2.25 -7.64
C ALA A 20 -5.57 -3.20 -8.54
N MET A 21 -5.25 -3.24 -9.83
CA MET A 21 -5.88 -4.16 -10.78
C MET A 21 -5.58 -5.61 -10.44
N GLY A 22 -4.33 -5.94 -10.10
CA GLY A 22 -3.93 -7.29 -9.69
C GLY A 22 -4.67 -7.76 -8.43
N ILE A 23 -4.78 -6.91 -7.41
CA ILE A 23 -5.53 -7.22 -6.18
C ILE A 23 -7.01 -7.44 -6.48
N MET A 24 -7.61 -6.62 -7.35
CA MET A 24 -9.01 -6.76 -7.72
C MET A 24 -9.28 -8.05 -8.51
N LEU A 25 -8.40 -8.46 -9.41
CA LEU A 25 -8.51 -9.73 -10.12
C LEU A 25 -8.43 -10.92 -9.15
N ASN A 26 -7.48 -10.90 -8.22
CA ASN A 26 -7.38 -11.92 -7.17
C ASN A 26 -8.66 -11.99 -6.32
N THR A 27 -9.19 -10.85 -5.92
CA THR A 27 -10.41 -10.78 -5.10
C THR A 27 -11.62 -11.30 -5.85
N LYS A 28 -11.79 -10.93 -7.12
CA LYS A 28 -12.91 -11.35 -7.96
C LYS A 28 -12.80 -12.81 -8.43
N SER A 29 -11.61 -13.41 -8.43
CA SER A 29 -11.46 -14.82 -8.75
C SER A 29 -12.28 -15.73 -7.82
N GLY A 30 -12.56 -15.28 -6.58
CA GLY A 30 -13.27 -16.06 -5.57
C GLY A 30 -12.50 -17.26 -5.02
N LEU A 31 -11.26 -17.49 -5.49
CA LEU A 31 -10.40 -18.61 -5.09
C LEU A 31 -9.51 -18.29 -3.88
N GLY A 32 -9.41 -17.00 -3.53
CA GLY A 32 -8.67 -16.55 -2.35
C GLY A 32 -8.20 -15.11 -2.48
N VAL A 33 -7.87 -14.53 -1.34
CA VAL A 33 -7.30 -13.18 -1.22
C VAL A 33 -6.12 -13.22 -0.26
N SER A 34 -5.21 -12.25 -0.38
CA SER A 34 -4.08 -12.18 0.56
C SER A 34 -4.58 -11.95 1.99
N ALA A 35 -3.81 -12.41 2.99
CA ALA A 35 -4.20 -12.34 4.40
C ALA A 35 -4.55 -10.90 4.85
N ILE A 36 -3.79 -9.89 4.40
CA ILE A 36 -4.04 -8.49 4.75
C ILE A 36 -5.35 -7.98 4.13
N ILE A 37 -5.58 -8.32 2.87
CA ILE A 37 -6.76 -7.89 2.12
C ILE A 37 -8.02 -8.66 2.56
N SER A 38 -7.87 -9.89 3.07
CA SER A 38 -8.99 -10.72 3.51
C SER A 38 -9.83 -10.06 4.62
N VAL A 39 -9.19 -9.32 5.52
CA VAL A 39 -9.87 -8.58 6.59
C VAL A 39 -10.78 -7.50 6.00
N ALA A 40 -10.26 -6.65 5.10
CA ALA A 40 -11.05 -5.62 4.44
C ALA A 40 -12.17 -6.22 3.57
N TYR A 41 -11.88 -7.33 2.88
CA TYR A 41 -12.84 -8.04 2.05
C TYR A 41 -13.99 -8.61 2.88
N SER A 42 -13.70 -9.31 3.96
CA SER A 42 -14.72 -9.87 4.86
C SER A 42 -15.61 -8.78 5.47
N ILE A 43 -15.01 -7.69 5.94
CA ILE A 43 -15.77 -6.56 6.48
C ILE A 43 -16.65 -5.93 5.39
N SER A 44 -16.16 -5.78 4.16
CA SER A 44 -16.93 -5.19 3.05
C SER A 44 -18.16 -6.03 2.70
N ILE A 45 -18.04 -7.36 2.72
CA ILE A 45 -19.18 -8.27 2.48
C ILE A 45 -20.20 -8.18 3.61
N ILE A 46 -19.76 -8.25 4.87
CA ILE A 46 -20.66 -8.21 6.04
C ILE A 46 -21.38 -6.86 6.13
N SER A 47 -20.66 -5.75 5.93
CA SER A 47 -21.22 -4.39 6.03
C SER A 47 -21.90 -3.92 4.75
N LYS A 48 -21.89 -4.71 3.67
CA LYS A 48 -22.41 -4.35 2.34
C LYS A 48 -21.88 -3.01 1.82
N THR A 49 -20.62 -2.69 2.16
CA THR A 49 -19.95 -1.46 1.75
C THR A 49 -18.93 -1.74 0.65
N ASN A 50 -18.55 -0.67 -0.08
CA ASN A 50 -17.54 -0.79 -1.13
C ASN A 50 -16.20 -1.25 -0.57
N PHE A 51 -15.62 -2.28 -1.17
CA PHE A 51 -14.36 -2.88 -0.76
C PHE A 51 -13.22 -1.86 -0.65
N GLY A 52 -13.08 -0.93 -1.60
CA GLY A 52 -12.04 0.10 -1.53
C GLY A 52 -12.24 1.07 -0.36
N ASN A 53 -13.47 1.37 0.05
CA ASN A 53 -13.72 2.24 1.21
C ASN A 53 -13.29 1.55 2.51
N VAL A 54 -13.60 0.27 2.66
CA VAL A 54 -13.16 -0.52 3.83
C VAL A 54 -11.64 -0.68 3.84
N THR A 55 -11.04 -0.91 2.68
CA THR A 55 -9.58 -0.99 2.53
C THR A 55 -8.91 0.34 2.90
N PHE A 56 -9.49 1.47 2.49
CA PHE A 56 -8.99 2.80 2.89
C PHE A 56 -9.05 2.99 4.41
N LEU A 57 -10.17 2.62 5.03
CA LEU A 57 -10.32 2.71 6.48
C LEU A 57 -9.27 1.85 7.21
N LEU A 58 -9.03 0.63 6.71
CA LEU A 58 -8.02 -0.25 7.27
C LEU A 58 -6.60 0.37 7.16
N TYR A 59 -6.26 0.95 6.02
CA TYR A 59 -4.99 1.66 5.85
C TYR A 59 -4.87 2.87 6.76
N ALA A 60 -5.95 3.64 6.94
CA ALA A 60 -5.95 4.76 7.87
C ALA A 60 -5.67 4.30 9.31
N VAL A 61 -6.25 3.17 9.74
CA VAL A 61 -5.96 2.56 11.05
C VAL A 61 -4.49 2.16 11.15
N PHE A 62 -3.91 1.56 10.11
CA PHE A 62 -2.50 1.19 10.11
C PHE A 62 -1.57 2.41 10.18
N VAL A 63 -1.87 3.49 9.45
CA VAL A 63 -1.09 4.73 9.53
C VAL A 63 -1.15 5.34 10.94
N VAL A 64 -2.33 5.34 11.57
CA VAL A 64 -2.46 5.81 12.97
C VAL A 64 -1.65 4.92 13.90
N ALA A 65 -1.70 3.60 13.75
CA ALA A 65 -0.90 2.67 14.55
C ALA A 65 0.62 2.89 14.34
N GLU A 66 1.04 3.13 13.11
CA GLU A 66 2.43 3.43 12.75
C GLU A 66 2.92 4.71 13.43
N ILE A 67 2.14 5.79 13.35
CA ILE A 67 2.44 7.07 14.04
C ILE A 67 2.57 6.85 15.56
N ILE A 68 1.65 6.11 16.18
CA ILE A 68 1.70 5.79 17.61
C ILE A 68 2.98 5.03 17.95
N LEU A 69 3.33 4.01 17.15
CA LEU A 69 4.54 3.23 17.36
C LEU A 69 5.80 4.09 17.20
N HIS A 70 5.85 5.00 16.23
CA HIS A 70 6.96 5.94 16.06
C HIS A 70 7.11 6.87 17.26
N ILE A 71 6.01 7.38 17.81
CA ILE A 71 6.01 8.23 19.01
C ILE A 71 6.49 7.44 20.23
N ILE A 72 5.99 6.22 20.46
CA ILE A 72 6.39 5.35 21.57
C ILE A 72 7.88 5.01 21.46
N ARG A 73 8.34 4.63 20.26
CA ARG A 73 9.74 4.32 19.99
C ARG A 73 10.63 5.50 20.30
N ASN A 74 10.27 6.70 19.83
CA ASN A 74 11.05 7.91 20.09
C ASN A 74 11.13 8.24 21.59
N ARG A 75 10.02 8.10 22.33
CA ARG A 75 10.01 8.29 23.79
C ARG A 75 10.90 7.28 24.52
N ARG A 76 10.91 6.02 24.09
CA ARG A 76 11.81 5.00 24.66
C ARG A 76 13.27 5.32 24.38
N TYR A 77 13.63 5.70 23.16
CA TYR A 77 14.99 6.11 22.82
C TYR A 77 15.47 7.31 23.63
N SER A 78 14.64 8.34 23.82
CA SER A 78 14.98 9.50 24.65
C SER A 78 15.24 9.14 26.12
N ARG A 79 14.62 8.08 26.64
CA ARG A 79 14.86 7.59 28.00
C ARG A 79 16.15 6.76 28.13
N THR A 80 16.55 6.06 27.06
CA THR A 80 17.69 5.14 27.04
C THR A 80 18.99 5.85 26.57
N ALA A 81 18.88 7.02 25.92
CA ALA A 81 19.99 7.79 25.36
C ALA A 81 20.96 8.39 26.44
N ASN A 82 20.69 8.20 27.73
CA ASN A 82 21.65 8.44 28.80
C ASN A 82 22.72 7.33 28.92
N ALA A 83 22.66 6.28 28.11
CA ALA A 83 23.68 5.24 28.02
C ALA A 83 24.21 5.24 26.55
N ALA A 84 25.43 5.73 26.44
CA ALA A 84 26.30 5.81 25.27
C ALA A 84 26.14 4.70 24.22
N VAL A 85 25.27 4.82 23.22
CA VAL A 85 25.37 4.09 21.95
C VAL A 85 24.70 4.88 20.81
N ALA A 86 25.55 5.34 19.92
CA ALA A 86 25.44 5.63 18.48
C ALA A 86 24.40 6.61 17.93
N PRO A 87 24.86 7.66 17.22
CA PRO A 87 24.03 8.71 16.62
C PRO A 87 23.40 8.35 15.26
N ALA A 88 23.37 7.07 14.88
CA ALA A 88 23.01 6.68 13.51
C ALA A 88 21.49 6.53 13.23
N ALA A 89 20.60 6.73 14.19
CA ALA A 89 19.16 6.47 14.02
C ALA A 89 18.23 7.64 14.40
N HIS A 90 18.73 8.86 14.53
CA HIS A 90 17.87 10.02 14.72
C HIS A 90 17.28 10.46 13.38
N ARG A 91 16.34 9.67 12.84
CA ARG A 91 15.42 10.18 11.83
C ARG A 91 14.54 11.23 12.53
N ASP A 92 14.55 12.46 12.02
CA ASP A 92 13.70 13.52 12.57
C ASP A 92 12.26 13.03 12.65
N LEU A 93 11.72 12.90 13.87
CA LEU A 93 10.37 12.41 14.13
C LEU A 93 9.31 13.15 13.28
N LYS A 94 9.53 14.47 13.08
CA LYS A 94 8.65 15.29 12.22
C LYS A 94 8.64 14.79 10.79
N LEU A 95 9.80 14.42 10.23
CA LEU A 95 9.93 13.96 8.86
C LEU A 95 9.28 12.59 8.68
N VAL A 96 9.42 11.70 9.67
CA VAL A 96 8.78 10.38 9.69
C VAL A 96 7.26 10.53 9.72
N ILE A 97 6.71 11.35 10.62
CA ILE A 97 5.25 11.59 10.71
C ILE A 97 4.71 12.22 9.43
N ILE A 98 5.45 13.13 8.78
CA ILE A 98 5.03 13.71 7.50
C ILE A 98 4.99 12.64 6.42
N MET A 99 5.94 11.72 6.39
CA MET A 99 5.95 10.62 5.43
C MET A 99 4.81 9.65 5.66
N ASP A 100 4.52 9.30 6.92
CA ASP A 100 3.39 8.44 7.30
C ASP A 100 2.05 9.12 6.91
N LEU A 101 1.92 10.42 7.14
CA LEU A 101 0.73 11.17 6.77
C LEU A 101 0.54 11.27 5.25
N LEU A 102 1.65 11.31 4.48
CA LEU A 102 1.62 11.31 3.02
C LEU A 102 1.10 9.99 2.42
N GLN A 103 1.13 8.90 3.18
CA GLN A 103 0.56 7.62 2.76
C GLN A 103 -0.96 7.69 2.65
N LEU A 104 -1.65 8.54 3.43
CA LEU A 104 -3.12 8.64 3.40
C LEU A 104 -3.67 9.11 2.05
N PRO A 105 -3.23 10.25 1.45
CA PRO A 105 -3.71 10.63 0.12
C PRO A 105 -3.36 9.59 -0.94
N LEU A 106 -2.21 8.93 -0.81
CA LEU A 106 -1.80 7.89 -1.74
C LEU A 106 -2.68 6.63 -1.63
N SER A 107 -3.00 6.19 -0.41
CA SER A 107 -3.92 5.08 -0.18
C SER A 107 -5.35 5.40 -0.62
N LEU A 108 -5.76 6.67 -0.51
CA LEU A 108 -7.06 7.12 -1.02
C LEU A 108 -7.12 7.00 -2.55
N VAL A 109 -6.11 7.45 -3.26
CA VAL A 109 -6.02 7.29 -4.73
C VAL A 109 -6.05 5.80 -5.10
N PHE A 110 -5.24 4.99 -4.46
CA PHE A 110 -5.18 3.55 -4.67
C PHE A 110 -6.54 2.86 -4.49
N THR A 111 -7.25 3.16 -3.40
CA THR A 111 -8.54 2.56 -3.10
C THR A 111 -9.67 3.06 -4.01
N ARG A 112 -9.55 4.28 -4.58
CA ARG A 112 -10.44 4.75 -5.64
C ARG A 112 -10.28 3.93 -6.92
N PHE A 113 -9.03 3.62 -7.29
CA PHE A 113 -8.78 2.71 -8.42
C PHE A 113 -9.29 1.30 -8.15
N MET A 114 -9.16 0.78 -6.93
CA MET A 114 -9.76 -0.51 -6.56
C MET A 114 -11.29 -0.50 -6.76
N ASN A 115 -11.99 0.54 -6.33
CA ASN A 115 -13.43 0.67 -6.54
C ASN A 115 -13.78 0.75 -8.03
N LEU A 116 -13.00 1.50 -8.82
CA LEU A 116 -13.17 1.60 -10.27
C LEU A 116 -13.01 0.24 -10.94
N PHE A 117 -11.95 -0.49 -10.63
CA PHE A 117 -11.71 -1.83 -11.19
C PHE A 117 -12.75 -2.84 -10.69
N SER A 118 -13.25 -2.71 -9.45
CA SER A 118 -14.35 -3.53 -8.95
C SER A 118 -15.63 -3.38 -9.79
N ALA A 119 -15.89 -2.17 -10.27
CA ALA A 119 -17.06 -1.89 -11.12
C ALA A 119 -16.85 -2.28 -12.58
N LEU A 120 -15.61 -2.19 -13.10
CA LEU A 120 -15.27 -2.49 -14.49
C LEU A 120 -15.09 -3.98 -14.78
N LEU A 121 -14.55 -4.73 -13.80
CA LEU A 121 -14.25 -6.14 -14.00
C LEU A 121 -15.51 -7.00 -13.83
N PRO A 122 -15.80 -7.90 -14.77
CA PRO A 122 -16.90 -8.85 -14.62
C PRO A 122 -16.61 -9.84 -13.48
N ASP A 123 -17.67 -10.42 -12.94
CA ASP A 123 -17.57 -11.51 -11.96
C ASP A 123 -17.49 -12.85 -12.68
N PRO A 124 -16.38 -13.60 -12.56
CA PRO A 124 -16.19 -14.89 -13.22
C PRO A 124 -16.93 -16.03 -12.50
N SER A 125 -17.85 -15.70 -11.58
CA SER A 125 -18.65 -16.68 -10.84
C SER A 125 -19.42 -17.60 -11.80
N GLY A 126 -19.18 -18.91 -11.66
CA GLY A 126 -19.79 -19.93 -12.54
C GLY A 126 -18.86 -20.56 -13.57
N HIS A 127 -17.69 -20.00 -13.84
CA HIS A 127 -16.70 -20.56 -14.76
C HIS A 127 -15.35 -20.77 -14.09
N ILE A 128 -15.05 -21.98 -13.64
CA ILE A 128 -13.81 -22.33 -12.92
C ILE A 128 -12.56 -21.91 -13.73
N ALA A 129 -12.56 -22.14 -15.05
CA ALA A 129 -11.44 -21.76 -15.90
C ALA A 129 -11.19 -20.23 -15.89
N ALA A 130 -12.24 -19.42 -15.90
CA ALA A 130 -12.14 -17.97 -15.80
C ALA A 130 -11.65 -17.52 -14.43
N GLN A 131 -12.07 -18.17 -13.36
CA GLN A 131 -11.58 -17.91 -12.00
C GLN A 131 -10.07 -18.16 -11.88
N PHE A 132 -9.57 -19.27 -12.42
CA PHE A 132 -8.13 -19.56 -12.45
C PHE A 132 -7.37 -18.57 -13.32
N LEU A 133 -7.91 -18.14 -14.45
CA LEU A 133 -7.30 -17.11 -15.31
C LEU A 133 -7.17 -15.76 -14.56
N PHE A 134 -8.24 -15.34 -13.86
CA PHE A 134 -8.25 -14.14 -13.04
C PHE A 134 -7.24 -14.21 -11.91
N LEU A 135 -7.14 -15.36 -11.23
CA LEU A 135 -6.17 -15.60 -10.18
C LEU A 135 -4.74 -15.50 -10.72
N ALA A 136 -4.42 -16.21 -11.80
CA ALA A 136 -3.08 -16.21 -12.39
C ALA A 136 -2.68 -14.80 -12.87
N ALA A 137 -3.56 -14.12 -13.61
CA ALA A 137 -3.33 -12.75 -14.04
C ALA A 137 -3.19 -11.79 -12.84
N GLY A 138 -4.01 -11.96 -11.81
CA GLY A 138 -3.96 -11.18 -10.59
C GLY A 138 -2.63 -11.32 -9.84
N ILE A 139 -2.11 -12.55 -9.71
CA ILE A 139 -0.82 -12.81 -9.07
C ILE A 139 0.31 -12.14 -9.86
N ILE A 140 0.33 -12.30 -11.18
CA ILE A 140 1.37 -11.71 -12.05
C ILE A 140 1.33 -10.19 -11.96
N LEU A 141 0.16 -9.55 -12.10
CA LEU A 141 0.02 -8.11 -12.03
C LEU A 141 0.36 -7.56 -10.64
N THR A 142 -0.04 -8.25 -9.58
CA THR A 142 0.32 -7.87 -8.20
C THR A 142 1.84 -7.92 -8.03
N GLY A 143 2.51 -8.96 -8.52
CA GLY A 143 3.97 -9.09 -8.47
C GLY A 143 4.67 -7.97 -9.23
N ILE A 144 4.25 -7.68 -10.48
CA ILE A 144 4.80 -6.61 -11.30
C ILE A 144 4.57 -5.24 -10.64
N GLY A 145 3.34 -4.94 -10.20
CA GLY A 145 3.01 -3.68 -9.56
C GLY A 145 3.80 -3.45 -8.27
N ALA A 146 3.95 -4.49 -7.44
CA ALA A 146 4.74 -4.43 -6.22
C ALA A 146 6.23 -4.20 -6.53
N ALA A 147 6.82 -4.95 -7.47
CA ALA A 147 8.21 -4.80 -7.86
C ALA A 147 8.49 -3.38 -8.40
N MET A 148 7.64 -2.88 -9.29
CA MET A 148 7.76 -1.51 -9.82
C MET A 148 7.63 -0.44 -8.74
N SER A 149 6.72 -0.62 -7.78
CA SER A 149 6.53 0.37 -6.70
C SER A 149 7.73 0.43 -5.76
N LEU A 150 8.39 -0.70 -5.51
CA LEU A 150 9.59 -0.78 -4.67
C LEU A 150 10.84 -0.21 -5.37
N ASP A 151 10.97 -0.43 -6.69
CA ASP A 151 12.11 0.08 -7.46
C ASP A 151 12.06 1.61 -7.63
N MET A 152 10.87 2.17 -7.73
CA MET A 152 10.64 3.62 -7.86
C MET A 152 10.69 4.36 -6.52
N ARG A 153 11.66 4.07 -5.64
CA ARG A 153 11.82 4.80 -4.37
C ARG A 153 11.79 6.30 -4.61
N ILE A 154 10.68 6.94 -4.26
CA ILE A 154 10.49 8.40 -4.36
C ILE A 154 11.34 9.13 -3.31
N VAL A 155 11.69 8.43 -2.24
CA VAL A 155 12.54 8.96 -1.16
C VAL A 155 13.99 8.59 -1.46
N PRO A 156 14.87 9.57 -1.78
CA PRO A 156 16.29 9.31 -1.93
C PRO A 156 16.85 8.83 -0.58
N ASP A 157 17.54 7.70 -0.60
CA ASP A 157 18.29 7.22 0.55
C ASP A 157 19.30 8.33 0.98
N PRO A 158 19.35 8.71 2.26
CA PRO A 158 20.28 9.75 2.72
C PRO A 158 21.76 9.39 2.53
N GLY A 159 22.07 8.14 2.12
CA GLY A 159 23.41 7.68 1.79
C GLY A 159 23.91 7.99 0.38
N ASP A 160 23.05 8.44 -0.54
CA ASP A 160 23.42 8.63 -1.96
C ASP A 160 23.90 10.07 -2.28
N ARG A 161 24.26 10.85 -1.28
CA ARG A 161 24.98 12.11 -1.45
C ARG A 161 26.50 11.87 -1.31
N LYS A 162 27.10 11.42 -2.39
CA LYS A 162 28.51 11.66 -2.66
C LYS A 162 28.65 12.83 -3.62
#